data_424fda34e8fd7f491a8138fae11beef4
#
_entry.id   424fda34e8fd7f491a8138fae11beef4
#
_cell.length_a   1.000
_cell.length_b   1.000
_cell.length_c   1.000
_cell.angle_alpha   90.00
_cell.angle_beta   90.00
_cell.angle_gamma   90.00
#
_symmetry.space_group_name_H-M   'P 1'
#
loop_
_entity.id
_entity.type
_entity.pdbx_description
1 polymer ?
#
loop_
_entity_poly.entity_id
_entity_poly.type
_entity_poly.pdbx_seq_one_letter_code
_entity_poly.pdbx_strand_id
1 'polypeptide(L)'
;MKCDSRRFSRMQWRVLIATMIGYTLFYFMRKNFSFAMPGLEQDCGISKSQLGSFLFWGGIVYGVSKFLNGFIGDRVNSRKMLCLGLAACILVNVAFGFVPSFTTGASTVWAFGLLLILNQFFQGTGFPPCARLIAFWVPPKELATKMSVWNTSHSIGGGVVAKLCGVIMGLGVLGAANQGVGMWKWCFWTMAIMGFLGLLVMWFILPGTPEEEGVSIPSGNGDRKTTAVPSLECGSSALSDVFLNPAIWMLGLCNFTINAVRSIVADWGPTMLQEAKGFSSSEAGTVIMLFEFAGIGGMLLSGWLTDRLFAGRAPRLCAILMLFTAVFLVLFCAVSSPVLSSSALILAGFMLYGPQALTGVSATNLSSKSLTGTAIGFISLFSYIGVSVSGKMCGSLAQSSGGWSLPVYTMAVTSVVGMAFFVTLWRMPASRSGD
;
A
#
# COMPACT_ATOMS: atom_id res chain seq x y z
N MET A 1 9.22 -33.48 -22.09
CA MET A 1 8.21 -33.24 -21.02
C MET A 1 8.78 -32.92 -19.63
N LYS A 2 9.68 -33.76 -19.02
CA LYS A 2 10.26 -33.42 -17.69
C LYS A 2 11.16 -32.16 -17.69
N CYS A 3 11.87 -31.89 -18.78
CA CYS A 3 12.77 -30.73 -18.89
C CYS A 3 11.97 -29.40 -18.97
N ASP A 4 10.86 -29.37 -19.71
CA ASP A 4 9.98 -28.19 -19.82
C ASP A 4 9.29 -27.85 -18.50
N SER A 5 8.86 -28.84 -17.73
CA SER A 5 8.23 -28.64 -16.43
C SER A 5 9.18 -27.98 -15.42
N ARG A 6 10.46 -28.37 -15.40
CA ARG A 6 11.49 -27.76 -14.51
C ARG A 6 11.80 -26.32 -14.94
N ARG A 7 11.88 -26.06 -16.25
CA ARG A 7 12.12 -24.73 -16.80
C ARG A 7 10.94 -23.79 -16.44
N PHE A 8 9.71 -24.27 -16.62
CA PHE A 8 8.50 -23.54 -16.28
C PHE A 8 8.45 -23.18 -14.78
N SER A 9 8.69 -24.14 -13.89
CA SER A 9 8.72 -23.90 -12.43
C SER A 9 9.81 -22.90 -12.03
N ARG A 10 10.99 -22.95 -12.63
CA ARG A 10 12.07 -21.97 -12.39
C ARG A 10 11.66 -20.57 -12.84
N MET A 11 10.99 -20.44 -13.98
CA MET A 11 10.50 -19.17 -14.47
C MET A 11 9.38 -18.59 -13.60
N GLN A 12 8.49 -19.42 -13.06
CA GLN A 12 7.48 -18.97 -12.08
C GLN A 12 8.10 -18.27 -10.87
N TRP A 13 9.13 -18.89 -10.27
CA TRP A 13 9.83 -18.28 -9.13
C TRP A 13 10.57 -17.02 -9.51
N ARG A 14 11.19 -17.00 -10.70
CA ARG A 14 11.84 -15.78 -11.22
C ARG A 14 10.85 -14.63 -11.36
N VAL A 15 9.68 -14.87 -11.94
CA VAL A 15 8.62 -13.85 -12.07
C VAL A 15 8.14 -13.38 -10.69
N LEU A 16 7.85 -14.32 -9.79
CA LEU A 16 7.38 -13.98 -8.46
C LEU A 16 8.39 -13.09 -7.72
N ILE A 17 9.66 -13.53 -7.66
CA ILE A 17 10.73 -12.80 -6.96
C ILE A 17 11.01 -11.45 -7.63
N ALA A 18 11.13 -11.43 -8.97
CA ALA A 18 11.44 -10.19 -9.70
C ALA A 18 10.32 -9.15 -9.57
N THR A 19 9.05 -9.57 -9.64
CA THR A 19 7.91 -8.67 -9.42
C THR A 19 7.79 -8.22 -7.96
N MET A 20 8.14 -9.07 -6.97
CA MET A 20 8.23 -8.67 -5.56
C MET A 20 9.31 -7.60 -5.35
N ILE A 21 10.50 -7.80 -5.91
CA ILE A 21 11.59 -6.81 -5.87
C ILE A 21 11.10 -5.51 -6.52
N GLY A 22 10.57 -5.58 -7.74
CA GLY A 22 10.06 -4.40 -8.46
C GLY A 22 9.03 -3.62 -7.65
N TYR A 23 8.04 -4.31 -7.07
CA TYR A 23 7.00 -3.65 -6.28
C TYR A 23 7.51 -3.08 -4.97
N THR A 24 8.47 -3.74 -4.33
CA THR A 24 9.22 -3.20 -3.17
C THR A 24 9.92 -1.89 -3.53
N LEU A 25 10.56 -1.81 -4.70
CA LEU A 25 11.23 -0.59 -5.17
C LEU A 25 10.25 0.55 -5.48
N PHE A 26 9.05 0.25 -5.98
CA PHE A 26 8.00 1.26 -6.09
C PHE A 26 7.64 1.85 -4.72
N TYR A 27 7.59 1.02 -3.66
CA TYR A 27 7.35 1.51 -2.30
C TYR A 27 8.50 2.37 -1.77
N PHE A 28 9.75 2.11 -2.17
CA PHE A 28 10.90 2.97 -1.85
C PHE A 28 10.71 4.38 -2.40
N MET A 29 10.25 4.50 -3.66
CA MET A 29 9.99 5.78 -4.32
C MET A 29 8.71 6.48 -3.83
N ARG A 30 7.89 5.81 -3.03
CA ARG A 30 6.61 6.33 -2.56
C ARG A 30 6.64 6.73 -1.10
N LYS A 31 7.21 5.89 -0.22
CA LYS A 31 7.14 6.05 1.23
C LYS A 31 8.29 6.89 1.82
N ASN A 32 9.33 7.14 1.06
CA ASN A 32 10.40 8.05 1.45
C ASN A 32 9.92 9.49 1.68
N PHE A 33 8.88 9.94 0.96
CA PHE A 33 8.28 11.27 1.15
C PHE A 33 7.81 11.49 2.59
N SER A 34 7.21 10.49 3.23
CA SER A 34 6.73 10.57 4.61
C SER A 34 7.83 10.89 5.62
N PHE A 35 9.05 10.40 5.37
CA PHE A 35 10.22 10.67 6.19
C PHE A 35 10.91 12.01 5.87
N ALA A 36 10.68 12.52 4.67
CA ALA A 36 11.17 13.85 4.27
C ALA A 36 10.27 14.98 4.81
N MET A 37 8.99 14.73 5.13
CA MET A 37 8.02 15.75 5.53
C MET A 37 8.50 16.65 6.68
N PRO A 38 9.08 16.13 7.80
CA PRO A 38 9.59 17.02 8.86
C PRO A 38 10.67 17.99 8.35
N GLY A 39 11.58 17.50 7.51
CA GLY A 39 12.64 18.35 6.92
C GLY A 39 12.08 19.37 5.90
N LEU A 40 11.05 19.00 5.14
CA LEU A 40 10.37 19.91 4.22
C LEU A 40 9.63 21.03 4.97
N GLU A 41 9.06 20.74 6.13
CA GLU A 41 8.43 21.73 6.99
C GLU A 41 9.48 22.71 7.56
N GLN A 42 10.59 22.19 8.07
CA GLN A 42 11.64 22.99 8.70
C GLN A 42 12.45 23.81 7.69
N ASP A 43 12.91 23.18 6.61
CA ASP A 43 13.86 23.80 5.67
C ASP A 43 13.18 24.59 4.55
N CYS A 44 11.98 24.16 4.13
CA CYS A 44 11.24 24.74 3.00
C CYS A 44 10.00 25.52 3.42
N GLY A 45 9.63 25.51 4.71
CA GLY A 45 8.45 26.21 5.24
C GLY A 45 7.13 25.65 4.72
N ILE A 46 7.08 24.39 4.29
CA ILE A 46 5.85 23.76 3.76
C ILE A 46 5.00 23.32 4.94
N SER A 47 3.82 23.90 5.11
CA SER A 47 2.92 23.59 6.24
C SER A 47 2.35 22.18 6.18
N LYS A 48 1.97 21.62 7.35
CA LYS A 48 1.32 20.30 7.46
C LYS A 48 0.03 20.21 6.62
N SER A 49 -0.73 21.31 6.55
CA SER A 49 -1.93 21.38 5.71
C SER A 49 -1.61 21.28 4.21
N GLN A 50 -0.49 21.89 3.77
CA GLN A 50 -0.01 21.77 2.37
C GLN A 50 0.49 20.37 2.07
N LEU A 51 1.30 19.77 2.97
CA LEU A 51 1.73 18.38 2.86
C LEU A 51 0.54 17.42 2.80
N GLY A 52 -0.46 17.63 3.65
CA GLY A 52 -1.72 16.88 3.62
C GLY A 52 -2.48 17.05 2.30
N SER A 53 -2.46 18.26 1.70
CA SER A 53 -3.06 18.49 0.38
C SER A 53 -2.33 17.76 -0.74
N PHE A 54 -1.00 17.65 -0.64
CA PHE A 54 -0.22 16.84 -1.57
C PHE A 54 -0.58 15.35 -1.48
N LEU A 55 -0.73 14.82 -0.26
CA LEU A 55 -1.17 13.43 -0.04
C LEU A 55 -2.58 13.21 -0.58
N PHE A 56 -3.49 14.17 -0.43
CA PHE A 56 -4.85 14.09 -0.96
C PHE A 56 -4.85 13.96 -2.49
N TRP A 57 -4.26 14.91 -3.19
CA TRP A 57 -4.23 14.88 -4.65
C TRP A 57 -3.40 13.72 -5.19
N GLY A 58 -2.29 13.42 -4.53
CA GLY A 58 -1.47 12.26 -4.86
C GLY A 58 -2.26 10.94 -4.77
N GLY A 59 -3.06 10.75 -3.72
CA GLY A 59 -3.90 9.57 -3.55
C GLY A 59 -4.98 9.43 -4.63
N ILE A 60 -5.65 10.53 -4.98
CA ILE A 60 -6.64 10.57 -6.07
C ILE A 60 -5.97 10.21 -7.41
N VAL A 61 -4.86 10.87 -7.73
CA VAL A 61 -4.14 10.62 -8.99
C VAL A 61 -3.61 9.18 -9.06
N TYR A 62 -3.12 8.64 -7.94
CA TYR A 62 -2.71 7.23 -7.88
C TYR A 62 -3.87 6.27 -8.17
N GLY A 63 -5.03 6.50 -7.57
CA GLY A 63 -6.23 5.68 -7.80
C GLY A 63 -6.66 5.70 -9.28
N VAL A 64 -6.75 6.89 -9.87
CA VAL A 64 -7.08 7.08 -11.29
C VAL A 64 -6.01 6.44 -12.18
N SER A 65 -4.74 6.70 -11.90
CA SER A 65 -3.62 6.14 -12.66
C SER A 65 -3.62 4.61 -12.63
N LYS A 66 -3.82 4.00 -11.45
CA LYS A 66 -3.88 2.55 -11.33
C LYS A 66 -5.01 1.94 -12.15
N PHE A 67 -6.16 2.60 -12.21
CA PHE A 67 -7.28 2.19 -13.03
C PHE A 67 -6.93 2.27 -14.52
N LEU A 68 -6.43 3.41 -15.00
CA LEU A 68 -6.02 3.61 -16.39
C LEU A 68 -4.92 2.63 -16.79
N ASN A 69 -3.94 2.44 -15.95
CA ASN A 69 -2.83 1.50 -16.20
C ASN A 69 -3.26 0.03 -16.18
N GLY A 70 -4.39 -0.31 -15.59
CA GLY A 70 -5.03 -1.61 -15.78
C GLY A 70 -5.37 -1.86 -17.25
N PHE A 71 -6.05 -0.91 -17.92
CA PHE A 71 -6.39 -1.01 -19.34
C PHE A 71 -5.17 -0.96 -20.27
N ILE A 72 -4.22 -0.07 -19.96
CA ILE A 72 -2.99 0.05 -20.75
C ILE A 72 -2.17 -1.23 -20.61
N GLY A 73 -2.08 -1.79 -19.41
CA GLY A 73 -1.32 -3.01 -19.10
C GLY A 73 -1.77 -4.23 -19.91
N ASP A 74 -3.05 -4.28 -20.30
CA ASP A 74 -3.57 -5.37 -21.15
C ASP A 74 -3.06 -5.30 -22.59
N ARG A 75 -2.65 -4.12 -23.05
CA ARG A 75 -2.26 -3.84 -24.45
C ARG A 75 -0.75 -3.69 -24.63
N VAL A 76 0.00 -3.49 -23.55
CA VAL A 76 1.46 -3.25 -23.59
C VAL A 76 2.19 -4.41 -22.96
N ASN A 77 3.47 -4.55 -23.32
CA ASN A 77 4.36 -5.51 -22.68
C ASN A 77 4.53 -5.17 -21.18
N SER A 78 4.08 -6.08 -20.31
CA SER A 78 4.06 -5.89 -18.86
C SER A 78 5.45 -5.62 -18.26
N ARG A 79 6.51 -6.27 -18.80
CA ARG A 79 7.89 -6.04 -18.37
C ARG A 79 8.33 -4.60 -18.67
N LYS A 80 8.09 -4.12 -19.91
CA LYS A 80 8.45 -2.75 -20.31
C LYS A 80 7.67 -1.73 -19.48
N MET A 81 6.38 -1.93 -19.28
CA MET A 81 5.53 -1.05 -18.47
C MET A 81 6.03 -0.91 -17.04
N LEU A 82 6.37 -2.03 -16.38
CA LEU A 82 6.87 -2.03 -15.02
C LEU A 82 8.22 -1.30 -14.92
N CYS A 83 9.15 -1.60 -15.84
CA CYS A 83 10.48 -0.97 -15.85
C CYS A 83 10.42 0.52 -16.16
N LEU A 84 9.63 0.95 -17.16
CA LEU A 84 9.49 2.37 -17.51
C LEU A 84 8.80 3.17 -16.41
N GLY A 85 7.77 2.60 -15.77
CA GLY A 85 7.11 3.22 -14.63
C GLY A 85 8.05 3.42 -13.45
N LEU A 86 8.87 2.41 -13.12
CA LEU A 86 9.87 2.53 -12.06
C LEU A 86 10.95 3.55 -12.44
N ALA A 87 11.44 3.54 -13.68
CA ALA A 87 12.41 4.54 -14.16
C ALA A 87 11.87 5.97 -14.03
N ALA A 88 10.61 6.19 -14.39
CA ALA A 88 9.96 7.49 -14.22
C ALA A 88 9.86 7.90 -12.74
N CYS A 89 9.50 6.98 -11.84
CA CYS A 89 9.50 7.25 -10.41
C CYS A 89 10.90 7.61 -9.89
N ILE A 90 11.95 6.94 -10.37
CA ILE A 90 13.34 7.23 -10.01
C ILE A 90 13.72 8.66 -10.44
N LEU A 91 13.42 9.04 -11.68
CA LEU A 91 13.70 10.39 -12.19
C LEU A 91 12.98 11.47 -11.38
N VAL A 92 11.71 11.26 -11.04
CA VAL A 92 10.96 12.18 -10.19
C VAL A 92 11.58 12.27 -8.80
N ASN A 93 12.02 11.14 -8.22
CA ASN A 93 12.68 11.14 -6.91
C ASN A 93 14.03 11.88 -6.95
N VAL A 94 14.80 11.75 -8.02
CA VAL A 94 16.01 12.56 -8.21
C VAL A 94 15.67 14.05 -8.24
N ALA A 95 14.62 14.43 -8.99
CA ALA A 95 14.17 15.81 -9.10
C ALA A 95 13.75 16.44 -7.76
N PHE A 96 13.10 15.67 -6.86
CA PHE A 96 12.72 16.18 -5.52
C PHE A 96 13.89 16.81 -4.77
N GLY A 97 15.05 16.18 -4.76
CA GLY A 97 16.23 16.69 -4.05
C GLY A 97 16.79 17.99 -4.61
N PHE A 98 16.50 18.33 -5.86
CA PHE A 98 16.98 19.55 -6.51
C PHE A 98 15.99 20.72 -6.46
N VAL A 99 14.73 20.50 -6.04
CA VAL A 99 13.70 21.57 -6.02
C VAL A 99 14.18 22.86 -5.37
N PRO A 100 14.78 22.86 -4.15
CA PRO A 100 15.21 24.13 -3.52
C PRO A 100 16.38 24.84 -4.23
N SER A 101 17.05 24.16 -5.15
CA SER A 101 18.15 24.79 -5.93
C SER A 101 17.61 25.69 -7.05
N PHE A 102 16.34 25.50 -7.45
CA PHE A 102 15.75 26.21 -8.59
C PHE A 102 14.49 26.98 -8.23
N THR A 103 13.99 26.85 -6.99
CA THR A 103 12.73 27.45 -6.57
C THR A 103 12.83 28.08 -5.19
N THR A 104 12.00 29.09 -4.92
CA THR A 104 11.91 29.77 -3.62
C THR A 104 10.46 30.08 -3.27
N GLY A 105 10.13 30.10 -1.97
CA GLY A 105 8.82 30.50 -1.50
C GLY A 105 7.67 29.65 -2.08
N ALA A 106 6.64 30.31 -2.62
CA ALA A 106 5.46 29.62 -3.14
C ALA A 106 5.77 28.68 -4.31
N SER A 107 6.76 28.98 -5.14
CA SER A 107 7.14 28.10 -6.26
C SER A 107 7.70 26.77 -5.79
N THR A 108 8.38 26.74 -4.62
CA THR A 108 8.85 25.50 -3.98
C THR A 108 7.68 24.60 -3.60
N VAL A 109 6.63 25.16 -3.00
CA VAL A 109 5.41 24.41 -2.62
C VAL A 109 4.76 23.77 -3.86
N TRP A 110 4.57 24.56 -4.94
CA TRP A 110 3.99 24.05 -6.18
C TRP A 110 4.86 22.98 -6.84
N ALA A 111 6.18 23.14 -6.84
CA ALA A 111 7.11 22.18 -7.42
C ALA A 111 7.05 20.83 -6.68
N PHE A 112 7.07 20.84 -5.33
CA PHE A 112 6.91 19.61 -4.54
C PHE A 112 5.56 18.95 -4.76
N GLY A 113 4.47 19.73 -4.77
CA GLY A 113 3.13 19.22 -5.04
C GLY A 113 3.02 18.55 -6.41
N LEU A 114 3.53 19.21 -7.45
CA LEU A 114 3.50 18.69 -8.82
C LEU A 114 4.35 17.41 -8.95
N LEU A 115 5.56 17.39 -8.41
CA LEU A 115 6.42 16.21 -8.44
C LEU A 115 5.79 15.03 -7.68
N LEU A 116 5.11 15.28 -6.54
CA LEU A 116 4.42 14.22 -5.82
C LEU A 116 3.25 13.66 -6.66
N ILE A 117 2.45 14.52 -7.26
CA ILE A 117 1.35 14.11 -8.15
C ILE A 117 1.90 13.26 -9.31
N LEU A 118 2.99 13.71 -9.93
CA LEU A 118 3.64 13.00 -11.03
C LEU A 118 4.21 11.66 -10.58
N ASN A 119 4.85 11.61 -9.40
CA ASN A 119 5.31 10.35 -8.81
C ASN A 119 4.14 9.38 -8.60
N GLN A 120 3.05 9.84 -8.02
CA GLN A 120 1.87 9.01 -7.76
C GLN A 120 1.20 8.52 -9.05
N PHE A 121 1.25 9.31 -10.13
CA PHE A 121 0.80 8.87 -11.44
C PHE A 121 1.63 7.68 -11.94
N PHE A 122 2.96 7.76 -11.90
CA PHE A 122 3.82 6.65 -12.31
C PHE A 122 3.77 5.47 -11.35
N GLN A 123 3.50 5.68 -10.07
CA GLN A 123 3.26 4.60 -9.09
C GLN A 123 2.10 3.68 -9.50
N GLY A 124 1.09 4.21 -10.20
CA GLY A 124 -0.04 3.43 -10.71
C GLY A 124 0.34 2.35 -11.72
N THR A 125 1.53 2.45 -12.35
CA THR A 125 2.04 1.42 -13.28
C THR A 125 2.61 0.18 -12.58
N GLY A 126 2.78 0.19 -11.25
CA GLY A 126 3.48 -0.88 -10.53
C GLY A 126 2.65 -2.16 -10.37
N PHE A 127 1.40 -2.05 -9.89
CA PHE A 127 0.58 -3.21 -9.56
C PHE A 127 0.04 -3.98 -10.78
N PRO A 128 -0.58 -3.34 -11.81
CA PRO A 128 -1.23 -4.05 -12.89
C PRO A 128 -0.32 -5.02 -13.65
N PRO A 129 0.89 -4.62 -14.12
CA PRO A 129 1.76 -5.53 -14.82
C PRO A 129 2.31 -6.66 -13.93
N CYS A 130 2.51 -6.44 -12.64
CA CYS A 130 2.91 -7.51 -11.72
C CYS A 130 1.82 -8.56 -11.59
N ALA A 131 0.58 -8.14 -11.35
CA ALA A 131 -0.56 -9.03 -11.24
C ALA A 131 -0.77 -9.85 -12.52
N ARG A 132 -0.64 -9.20 -13.68
CA ARG A 132 -0.76 -9.84 -14.99
C ARG A 132 0.34 -10.89 -15.22
N LEU A 133 1.61 -10.55 -15.00
CA LEU A 133 2.72 -11.50 -15.16
C LEU A 133 2.54 -12.71 -14.24
N ILE A 134 2.18 -12.50 -12.98
CA ILE A 134 1.96 -13.61 -12.05
C ILE A 134 0.80 -14.49 -12.54
N ALA A 135 -0.29 -13.91 -13.03
CA ALA A 135 -1.43 -14.66 -13.56
C ALA A 135 -1.06 -15.51 -14.79
N PHE A 136 -0.13 -15.07 -15.62
CA PHE A 136 0.35 -15.86 -16.77
C PHE A 136 1.22 -17.06 -16.36
N TRP A 137 2.04 -16.90 -15.33
CA TRP A 137 3.01 -17.93 -14.94
C TRP A 137 2.51 -18.88 -13.86
N VAL A 138 1.51 -18.47 -13.06
CA VAL A 138 1.06 -19.25 -11.90
C VAL A 138 -0.27 -19.97 -12.22
N PRO A 139 -0.37 -21.29 -11.98
CA PRO A 139 -1.60 -22.03 -12.13
C PRO A 139 -2.74 -21.47 -11.26
N PRO A 140 -4.00 -21.50 -11.70
CA PRO A 140 -5.15 -21.00 -10.93
C PRO A 140 -5.24 -21.59 -9.51
N LYS A 141 -4.87 -22.86 -9.31
CA LYS A 141 -4.90 -23.55 -8.01
C LYS A 141 -3.91 -22.96 -6.99
N GLU A 142 -2.82 -22.34 -7.44
CA GLU A 142 -1.75 -21.80 -6.59
C GLU A 142 -1.75 -20.26 -6.60
N LEU A 143 -2.56 -19.64 -7.47
CA LEU A 143 -2.52 -18.19 -7.72
C LEU A 143 -2.83 -17.39 -6.45
N ALA A 144 -3.85 -17.78 -5.69
CA ALA A 144 -4.23 -17.09 -4.46
C ALA A 144 -3.10 -17.10 -3.43
N THR A 145 -2.46 -18.26 -3.21
CA THR A 145 -1.35 -18.39 -2.25
C THR A 145 -0.13 -17.57 -2.70
N LYS A 146 0.26 -17.67 -3.98
CA LYS A 146 1.40 -16.92 -4.50
C LYS A 146 1.15 -15.42 -4.54
N MET A 147 -0.07 -14.98 -4.84
CA MET A 147 -0.45 -13.56 -4.74
C MET A 147 -0.44 -13.05 -3.31
N SER A 148 -0.83 -13.88 -2.33
CA SER A 148 -0.73 -13.51 -0.91
C SER A 148 0.72 -13.33 -0.47
N VAL A 149 1.62 -14.24 -0.86
CA VAL A 149 3.07 -14.10 -0.63
C VAL A 149 3.59 -12.85 -1.34
N TRP A 150 3.25 -12.65 -2.61
CA TRP A 150 3.66 -11.48 -3.37
C TRP A 150 3.19 -10.17 -2.70
N ASN A 151 1.99 -10.17 -2.15
CA ASN A 151 1.43 -8.99 -1.51
C ASN A 151 2.21 -8.52 -0.28
N THR A 152 3.01 -9.39 0.37
CA THR A 152 3.90 -8.97 1.47
C THR A 152 4.98 -7.99 1.03
N SER A 153 5.29 -7.92 -0.27
CA SER A 153 6.31 -7.02 -0.84
C SER A 153 6.05 -5.55 -0.53
N HIS A 154 4.79 -5.14 -0.43
CA HIS A 154 4.46 -3.76 -0.07
C HIS A 154 4.81 -3.41 1.38
N SER A 155 4.56 -4.31 2.33
CA SER A 155 4.92 -4.11 3.74
C SER A 155 6.43 -4.23 3.94
N ILE A 156 7.09 -5.14 3.22
CA ILE A 156 8.56 -5.21 3.21
C ILE A 156 9.14 -3.89 2.69
N GLY A 157 8.62 -3.39 1.56
CA GLY A 157 9.05 -2.11 0.99
C GLY A 157 8.81 -0.93 1.93
N GLY A 158 7.61 -0.83 2.49
CA GLY A 158 7.25 0.22 3.45
C GLY A 158 8.11 0.18 4.71
N GLY A 159 8.33 -1.00 5.28
CA GLY A 159 9.13 -1.18 6.49
C GLY A 159 10.62 -0.91 6.25
N VAL A 160 11.20 -1.44 5.17
CA VAL A 160 12.62 -1.22 4.86
C VAL A 160 12.91 0.25 4.58
N VAL A 161 12.08 0.93 3.77
CA VAL A 161 12.29 2.37 3.51
C VAL A 161 12.12 3.20 4.76
N ALA A 162 11.19 2.82 5.65
CA ALA A 162 11.02 3.50 6.92
C ALA A 162 12.30 3.48 7.76
N LYS A 163 12.92 2.30 7.90
CA LYS A 163 14.19 2.18 8.64
C LYS A 163 15.32 2.92 7.97
N LEU A 164 15.49 2.78 6.66
CA LEU A 164 16.56 3.43 5.92
C LEU A 164 16.47 4.96 5.97
N CYS A 165 15.30 5.53 5.66
CA CYS A 165 15.10 6.97 5.73
C CYS A 165 15.21 7.50 7.16
N GLY A 166 14.72 6.76 8.16
CA GLY A 166 14.88 7.10 9.56
C GLY A 166 16.36 7.18 9.97
N VAL A 167 17.19 6.23 9.53
CA VAL A 167 18.64 6.27 9.75
C VAL A 167 19.30 7.45 9.02
N ILE A 168 18.97 7.68 7.74
CA ILE A 168 19.50 8.80 6.95
C ILE A 168 19.20 10.12 7.65
N MET A 169 17.96 10.34 8.08
CA MET A 169 17.59 11.57 8.81
C MET A 169 18.30 11.66 10.15
N GLY A 170 18.50 10.54 10.87
CA GLY A 170 19.22 10.49 12.14
C GLY A 170 20.71 10.80 12.02
N LEU A 171 21.35 10.40 10.93
CA LEU A 171 22.77 10.72 10.69
C LEU A 171 23.02 12.23 10.55
N GLY A 172 22.06 12.98 10.04
CA GLY A 172 22.14 14.44 9.95
C GLY A 172 22.22 15.15 11.30
N VAL A 173 21.63 14.55 12.33
CA VAL A 173 21.71 15.08 13.71
C VAL A 173 23.08 14.85 14.34
N LEU A 174 23.79 13.80 13.93
CA LEU A 174 25.14 13.47 14.42
C LEU A 174 26.25 14.27 13.72
N GLY A 175 25.98 14.81 12.54
CA GLY A 175 26.90 15.66 11.78
C GLY A 175 26.83 17.11 12.27
N ALA A 176 27.69 17.48 13.20
CA ALA A 176 27.69 18.73 13.99
C ALA A 176 27.71 20.06 13.20
N ALA A 177 27.84 20.06 11.88
CA ALA A 177 28.02 21.30 11.11
C ALA A 177 26.70 21.95 10.65
N ASN A 178 25.61 21.23 10.45
CA ASN A 178 24.36 21.76 9.86
C ASN A 178 23.06 21.30 10.51
N GLN A 179 23.06 20.74 11.71
CA GLN A 179 21.85 20.36 12.46
C GLN A 179 20.79 19.54 11.64
N GLY A 180 21.23 18.75 10.67
CA GLY A 180 20.33 17.94 9.84
C GLY A 180 19.66 18.68 8.68
N VAL A 181 19.95 19.96 8.48
CA VAL A 181 19.39 20.75 7.36
C VAL A 181 19.72 20.10 6.02
N GLY A 182 18.69 19.89 5.20
CA GLY A 182 18.82 19.28 3.87
C GLY A 182 19.00 17.76 3.85
N MET A 183 19.04 17.07 5.00
CA MET A 183 19.18 15.60 5.04
C MET A 183 18.01 14.86 4.40
N TRP A 184 16.81 15.47 4.38
CA TRP A 184 15.64 14.93 3.70
C TRP A 184 15.86 14.67 2.20
N LYS A 185 16.78 15.40 1.55
CA LYS A 185 17.15 15.18 0.14
C LYS A 185 17.72 13.78 -0.07
N TRP A 186 18.49 13.30 0.89
CA TRP A 186 19.09 11.98 0.85
C TRP A 186 18.05 10.85 0.97
N CYS A 187 16.89 11.10 1.59
CA CYS A 187 15.79 10.16 1.55
C CYS A 187 15.29 9.90 0.11
N PHE A 188 15.35 10.91 -0.76
CA PHE A 188 15.00 10.76 -2.17
C PHE A 188 16.16 10.17 -2.98
N TRP A 189 17.36 10.71 -2.86
CA TRP A 189 18.49 10.29 -3.68
C TRP A 189 18.96 8.87 -3.37
N THR A 190 19.06 8.49 -2.11
CA THR A 190 19.44 7.13 -1.74
C THR A 190 18.42 6.11 -2.24
N MET A 191 17.13 6.41 -2.10
CA MET A 191 16.09 5.51 -2.64
C MET A 191 16.13 5.48 -4.16
N ALA A 192 16.41 6.59 -4.84
CA ALA A 192 16.56 6.64 -6.29
C ALA A 192 17.77 5.80 -6.77
N ILE A 193 18.91 5.84 -6.06
CA ILE A 193 20.07 5.00 -6.36
C ILE A 193 19.73 3.53 -6.18
N MET A 194 19.11 3.15 -5.05
CA MET A 194 18.68 1.78 -4.81
C MET A 194 17.63 1.32 -5.84
N GLY A 195 16.71 2.21 -6.20
CA GLY A 195 15.74 1.98 -7.25
C GLY A 195 16.38 1.73 -8.61
N PHE A 196 17.40 2.51 -8.97
CA PHE A 196 18.14 2.35 -10.21
C PHE A 196 18.90 1.02 -10.27
N LEU A 197 19.63 0.69 -9.20
CA LEU A 197 20.32 -0.61 -9.11
C LEU A 197 19.34 -1.78 -9.18
N GLY A 198 18.21 -1.68 -8.47
CA GLY A 198 17.18 -2.69 -8.53
C GLY A 198 16.46 -2.77 -9.89
N LEU A 199 16.29 -1.64 -10.59
CA LEU A 199 15.77 -1.60 -11.96
C LEU A 199 16.70 -2.36 -12.92
N LEU A 200 18.01 -2.17 -12.80
CA LEU A 200 18.98 -2.92 -13.60
C LEU A 200 18.84 -4.42 -13.35
N VAL A 201 18.83 -4.84 -12.08
CA VAL A 201 18.63 -6.24 -11.70
C VAL A 201 17.31 -6.79 -12.27
N MET A 202 16.22 -6.04 -12.11
CA MET A 202 14.89 -6.42 -12.60
C MET A 202 14.88 -6.54 -14.13
N TRP A 203 15.55 -5.63 -14.85
CA TRP A 203 15.63 -5.65 -16.31
C TRP A 203 16.23 -6.96 -16.84
N PHE A 204 17.20 -7.54 -16.14
CA PHE A 204 17.84 -8.80 -16.54
C PHE A 204 17.12 -10.05 -16.02
N ILE A 205 16.46 -9.96 -14.85
CA ILE A 205 15.87 -11.13 -14.20
C ILE A 205 14.40 -11.31 -14.58
N LEU A 206 13.63 -10.24 -14.81
CA LEU A 206 12.21 -10.33 -15.05
C LEU A 206 11.91 -10.89 -16.45
N PRO A 207 11.33 -12.11 -16.55
CA PRO A 207 10.88 -12.63 -17.84
C PRO A 207 9.61 -11.95 -18.31
N GLY A 208 9.36 -12.03 -19.62
CA GLY A 208 8.08 -11.66 -20.21
C GLY A 208 6.98 -12.69 -19.95
N THR A 209 5.99 -12.72 -20.83
CA THR A 209 4.95 -13.76 -20.82
C THR A 209 5.54 -15.12 -21.27
N PRO A 210 4.89 -16.26 -20.93
CA PRO A 210 5.35 -17.57 -21.41
C PRO A 210 5.50 -17.65 -22.92
N GLU A 211 4.65 -16.97 -23.67
CA GLU A 211 4.71 -16.89 -25.14
C GLU A 211 5.96 -16.15 -25.63
N GLU A 212 6.29 -15.00 -24.97
CA GLU A 212 7.50 -14.22 -25.29
C GLU A 212 8.81 -14.98 -24.96
N GLU A 213 8.77 -15.84 -23.94
CA GLU A 213 9.92 -16.65 -23.50
C GLU A 213 10.00 -18.02 -24.22
N GLY A 214 9.06 -18.31 -25.12
CA GLY A 214 9.01 -19.58 -25.86
C GLY A 214 8.86 -20.81 -24.94
N VAL A 215 8.13 -20.67 -23.84
CA VAL A 215 7.90 -21.73 -22.86
C VAL A 215 6.48 -22.25 -23.00
N SER A 216 6.31 -23.51 -23.34
CA SER A 216 5.01 -24.16 -23.40
C SER A 216 4.43 -24.35 -22.00
N ILE A 217 3.18 -23.97 -21.83
CA ILE A 217 2.45 -24.19 -20.58
C ILE A 217 2.13 -25.69 -20.49
N PRO A 218 2.49 -26.39 -19.37
CA PRO A 218 2.23 -27.82 -19.25
C PRO A 218 0.74 -28.16 -19.43
N SER A 219 0.44 -29.17 -20.24
CA SER A 219 -0.90 -29.61 -20.69
C SER A 219 -1.85 -30.13 -19.57
N GLY A 220 -1.56 -29.86 -18.31
CA GLY A 220 -2.42 -30.18 -17.16
C GLY A 220 -3.23 -29.00 -16.62
N ASN A 221 -3.03 -27.82 -17.16
CA ASN A 221 -3.73 -26.57 -16.77
C ASN A 221 -4.87 -26.28 -17.76
N GLY A 222 -5.88 -27.15 -17.80
CA GLY A 222 -7.00 -27.11 -18.73
C GLY A 222 -7.44 -25.70 -19.13
N ASP A 223 -7.77 -25.56 -20.40
CA ASP A 223 -8.40 -24.40 -21.08
C ASP A 223 -8.00 -22.99 -20.57
N ARG A 224 -6.71 -22.67 -20.73
CA ARG A 224 -6.33 -21.27 -20.86
C ARG A 224 -6.63 -20.77 -22.29
N LYS A 225 -7.86 -20.66 -22.66
CA LYS A 225 -8.25 -19.50 -23.48
C LYS A 225 -7.80 -18.31 -22.66
N THR A 226 -6.88 -17.53 -23.21
CA THR A 226 -6.44 -16.24 -22.71
C THR A 226 -7.51 -15.64 -21.82
N THR A 227 -7.40 -15.82 -20.49
CA THR A 227 -8.15 -15.00 -19.56
C THR A 227 -7.49 -13.63 -19.64
N ALA A 228 -7.74 -12.96 -20.78
CA ALA A 228 -7.92 -11.53 -20.75
C ALA A 228 -8.67 -11.25 -19.44
N VAL A 229 -8.22 -10.29 -18.66
CA VAL A 229 -9.04 -9.60 -17.66
C VAL A 229 -10.44 -9.59 -18.27
N PRO A 230 -11.49 -10.09 -17.56
CA PRO A 230 -12.79 -10.28 -18.17
C PRO A 230 -13.10 -9.03 -18.99
N SER A 231 -13.08 -9.19 -20.31
CA SER A 231 -13.54 -8.15 -21.20
C SER A 231 -14.93 -7.80 -20.69
N LEU A 232 -15.24 -6.50 -20.65
CA LEU A 232 -16.52 -5.92 -20.23
C LEU A 232 -17.75 -6.42 -21.05
N GLU A 233 -17.72 -7.65 -21.52
CA GLU A 233 -18.86 -8.39 -22.07
C GLU A 233 -19.76 -9.00 -20.98
N CYS A 234 -19.61 -8.54 -19.73
CA CYS A 234 -20.58 -8.84 -18.71
C CYS A 234 -21.83 -8.01 -19.02
N GLY A 235 -22.91 -8.67 -19.41
CA GLY A 235 -24.19 -8.00 -19.71
C GLY A 235 -24.58 -7.03 -18.57
N SER A 236 -25.23 -5.93 -18.92
CA SER A 236 -25.60 -4.85 -17.99
C SER A 236 -26.30 -5.34 -16.71
N SER A 237 -27.00 -6.46 -16.76
CA SER A 237 -27.62 -7.10 -15.60
C SER A 237 -26.63 -7.66 -14.57
N ALA A 238 -25.48 -8.15 -15.01
CA ALA A 238 -24.48 -8.72 -14.09
C ALA A 238 -23.69 -7.65 -13.32
N LEU A 239 -23.46 -6.48 -13.93
CA LEU A 239 -22.84 -5.33 -13.24
C LEU A 239 -23.76 -4.77 -12.16
N SER A 240 -25.08 -4.80 -12.36
CA SER A 240 -26.03 -4.36 -11.35
C SER A 240 -25.96 -5.19 -10.06
N ASP A 241 -25.63 -6.48 -10.14
CA ASP A 241 -25.46 -7.34 -8.96
C ASP A 241 -24.30 -6.90 -8.04
N VAL A 242 -23.28 -6.25 -8.58
CA VAL A 242 -22.19 -5.68 -7.78
C VAL A 242 -22.57 -4.30 -7.26
N PHE A 243 -23.02 -3.40 -8.14
CA PHE A 243 -23.25 -2.00 -7.78
C PHE A 243 -24.53 -1.76 -6.97
N LEU A 244 -25.51 -2.63 -7.04
CA LEU A 244 -26.75 -2.54 -6.25
C LEU A 244 -26.69 -3.38 -4.96
N ASN A 245 -25.65 -4.16 -4.74
CA ASN A 245 -25.53 -4.99 -3.55
C ASN A 245 -25.10 -4.14 -2.33
N PRO A 246 -25.97 -3.92 -1.33
CA PRO A 246 -25.66 -3.07 -0.19
C PRO A 246 -24.50 -3.62 0.66
N ALA A 247 -24.28 -4.95 0.66
CA ALA A 247 -23.16 -5.54 1.39
C ALA A 247 -21.81 -5.21 0.74
N ILE A 248 -21.73 -5.07 -0.59
CA ILE A 248 -20.52 -4.63 -1.29
C ILE A 248 -20.23 -3.16 -0.99
N TRP A 249 -21.22 -2.29 -0.94
CA TRP A 249 -21.08 -0.91 -0.50
C TRP A 249 -20.56 -0.82 0.94
N MET A 250 -21.13 -1.63 1.83
CA MET A 250 -20.71 -1.68 3.22
C MET A 250 -19.26 -2.16 3.34
N LEU A 251 -18.83 -3.18 2.56
CA LEU A 251 -17.42 -3.58 2.48
C LEU A 251 -16.53 -2.45 1.92
N GLY A 252 -17.03 -1.65 0.98
CA GLY A 252 -16.35 -0.45 0.51
C GLY A 252 -16.10 0.54 1.65
N LEU A 253 -17.11 0.84 2.46
CA LEU A 253 -16.99 1.71 3.64
C LEU A 253 -16.04 1.12 4.70
N CYS A 254 -16.06 -0.19 4.94
CA CYS A 254 -15.07 -0.86 5.77
C CYS A 254 -13.66 -0.63 5.24
N ASN A 255 -13.47 -0.81 3.94
CA ASN A 255 -12.17 -0.65 3.29
C ASN A 255 -11.68 0.81 3.31
N PHE A 256 -12.60 1.78 3.22
CA PHE A 256 -12.32 3.21 3.45
C PHE A 256 -11.74 3.42 4.84
N THR A 257 -12.42 2.96 5.91
CA THR A 257 -11.98 3.20 7.29
C THR A 257 -10.64 2.54 7.61
N ILE A 258 -10.44 1.30 7.16
CA ILE A 258 -9.17 0.56 7.34
C ILE A 258 -8.02 1.34 6.71
N ASN A 259 -8.17 1.72 5.44
CA ASN A 259 -7.10 2.38 4.70
C ASN A 259 -6.89 3.83 5.14
N ALA A 260 -7.93 4.51 5.62
CA ALA A 260 -7.80 5.83 6.25
C ALA A 260 -6.89 5.77 7.48
N VAL A 261 -7.13 4.84 8.41
CA VAL A 261 -6.31 4.67 9.61
C VAL A 261 -4.88 4.25 9.25
N ARG A 262 -4.74 3.26 8.37
CA ARG A 262 -3.43 2.77 7.96
C ARG A 262 -2.58 3.84 7.30
N SER A 263 -3.16 4.65 6.41
CA SER A 263 -2.41 5.67 5.69
C SER A 263 -1.92 6.78 6.59
N ILE A 264 -2.69 7.19 7.60
CA ILE A 264 -2.24 8.19 8.58
C ILE A 264 -0.97 7.70 9.28
N VAL A 265 -0.95 6.45 9.78
CA VAL A 265 0.25 5.91 10.44
C VAL A 265 1.41 5.78 9.44
N ALA A 266 1.15 5.33 8.23
CA ALA A 266 2.18 5.11 7.23
C ALA A 266 2.76 6.41 6.64
N ASP A 267 1.97 7.49 6.57
CA ASP A 267 2.37 8.76 5.95
C ASP A 267 2.77 9.81 7.00
N TRP A 268 2.05 9.92 8.09
CA TRP A 268 2.29 10.88 9.16
C TRP A 268 2.99 10.30 10.40
N GLY A 269 3.11 8.97 10.47
CA GLY A 269 3.71 8.28 11.62
C GLY A 269 5.10 8.77 11.98
N PRO A 270 6.04 8.97 11.04
CA PRO A 270 7.36 9.51 11.35
C PRO A 270 7.30 10.87 12.04
N THR A 271 6.53 11.80 11.50
CA THR A 271 6.35 13.15 12.06
C THR A 271 5.65 13.09 13.43
N MET A 272 4.59 12.30 13.52
CA MET A 272 3.81 12.10 14.76
C MET A 272 4.69 11.54 15.90
N LEU A 273 5.52 10.53 15.63
CA LEU A 273 6.41 9.94 16.63
C LEU A 273 7.48 10.93 17.08
N GLN A 274 8.04 11.72 16.18
CA GLN A 274 9.04 12.73 16.51
C GLN A 274 8.43 13.87 17.35
N GLU A 275 7.34 14.46 16.90
CA GLU A 275 6.75 15.63 17.55
C GLU A 275 5.92 15.32 18.81
N ALA A 276 5.14 14.22 18.80
CA ALA A 276 4.28 13.89 19.91
C ALA A 276 4.96 13.10 21.03
N LYS A 277 5.97 12.31 20.69
CA LYS A 277 6.63 11.37 21.62
C LYS A 277 8.12 11.58 21.78
N GLY A 278 8.72 12.56 21.06
CA GLY A 278 10.13 12.89 21.16
C GLY A 278 11.09 11.81 20.61
N PHE A 279 10.61 10.92 19.74
CA PHE A 279 11.48 9.92 19.11
C PHE A 279 12.47 10.58 18.16
N SER A 280 13.67 10.06 18.12
CA SER A 280 14.60 10.38 17.01
C SER A 280 14.05 9.85 15.68
N SER A 281 14.49 10.41 14.57
CA SER A 281 14.08 9.95 13.23
C SER A 281 14.39 8.46 13.02
N SER A 282 15.51 7.95 13.56
CA SER A 282 15.90 6.55 13.46
C SER A 282 14.97 5.61 14.27
N GLU A 283 14.57 6.03 15.47
CA GLU A 283 13.61 5.30 16.30
C GLU A 283 12.23 5.30 15.67
N ALA A 284 11.75 6.46 15.19
CA ALA A 284 10.49 6.56 14.45
C ALA A 284 10.48 5.62 13.24
N GLY A 285 11.57 5.59 12.46
CA GLY A 285 11.73 4.65 11.35
C GLY A 285 11.66 3.19 11.78
N THR A 286 12.23 2.85 12.94
CA THR A 286 12.16 1.48 13.49
C THR A 286 10.73 1.12 13.90
N VAL A 287 10.01 2.02 14.56
CA VAL A 287 8.62 1.78 14.99
C VAL A 287 7.72 1.58 13.77
N ILE A 288 7.86 2.39 12.71
CA ILE A 288 7.07 2.23 11.48
C ILE A 288 7.45 0.94 10.74
N MET A 289 8.73 0.57 10.71
CA MET A 289 9.14 -0.75 10.17
C MET A 289 8.47 -1.90 10.93
N LEU A 290 8.48 -1.86 12.26
CA LEU A 290 7.86 -2.89 13.09
C LEU A 290 6.33 -2.90 12.95
N PHE A 291 5.70 -1.75 12.78
CA PHE A 291 4.26 -1.64 12.47
C PHE A 291 3.92 -2.37 11.15
N GLU A 292 4.69 -2.17 10.09
CA GLU A 292 4.47 -2.83 8.79
C GLU A 292 4.73 -4.35 8.89
N PHE A 293 5.77 -4.78 9.59
CA PHE A 293 6.11 -6.20 9.73
C PHE A 293 5.15 -6.93 10.67
N ALA A 294 4.74 -6.30 11.77
CA ALA A 294 3.68 -6.82 12.63
C ALA A 294 2.38 -7.02 11.85
N GLY A 295 2.08 -6.10 10.92
CA GLY A 295 0.94 -6.22 10.01
C GLY A 295 0.96 -7.50 9.18
N ILE A 296 2.13 -7.95 8.70
CA ILE A 296 2.24 -9.24 7.98
C ILE A 296 1.80 -10.39 8.89
N GLY A 297 2.31 -10.41 10.14
CA GLY A 297 1.91 -11.42 11.13
C GLY A 297 0.40 -11.37 11.43
N GLY A 298 -0.15 -10.16 11.60
CA GLY A 298 -1.58 -9.93 11.84
C GLY A 298 -2.46 -10.43 10.69
N MET A 299 -2.05 -10.18 9.45
CA MET A 299 -2.75 -10.66 8.25
C MET A 299 -2.81 -12.18 8.19
N LEU A 300 -1.68 -12.87 8.42
CA LEU A 300 -1.59 -14.33 8.38
C LEU A 300 -2.40 -14.96 9.52
N LEU A 301 -2.26 -14.45 10.74
CA LEU A 301 -3.00 -14.94 11.89
C LEU A 301 -4.50 -14.73 11.72
N SER A 302 -4.92 -13.60 11.19
CA SER A 302 -6.35 -13.30 10.97
C SER A 302 -6.99 -14.23 9.96
N GLY A 303 -6.28 -14.62 8.89
CA GLY A 303 -6.74 -15.66 7.96
C GLY A 303 -6.98 -16.99 8.69
N TRP A 304 -5.98 -17.45 9.44
CA TRP A 304 -6.08 -18.69 10.20
C TRP A 304 -7.19 -18.66 11.26
N LEU A 305 -7.33 -17.56 12.02
CA LEU A 305 -8.41 -17.39 13.00
C LEU A 305 -9.79 -17.39 12.36
N THR A 306 -9.94 -16.75 11.19
CA THR A 306 -11.20 -16.71 10.45
C THR A 306 -11.67 -18.11 10.10
N ASP A 307 -10.76 -18.96 9.61
CA ASP A 307 -11.10 -20.31 9.21
C ASP A 307 -11.38 -21.23 10.41
N ARG A 308 -10.58 -21.12 11.48
CA ARG A 308 -10.66 -22.03 12.63
C ARG A 308 -11.71 -21.64 13.67
N LEU A 309 -11.80 -20.37 14.04
CA LEU A 309 -12.67 -19.91 15.15
C LEU A 309 -13.98 -19.28 14.67
N PHE A 310 -13.99 -18.68 13.48
CA PHE A 310 -15.15 -17.96 12.98
C PHE A 310 -15.86 -18.67 11.81
N ALA A 311 -15.50 -19.94 11.54
CA ALA A 311 -16.08 -20.75 10.48
C ALA A 311 -16.16 -20.00 9.13
N GLY A 312 -15.07 -19.31 8.74
CA GLY A 312 -14.98 -18.54 7.50
C GLY A 312 -15.73 -17.18 7.51
N ARG A 313 -16.33 -16.78 8.62
CA ARG A 313 -17.09 -15.50 8.73
C ARG A 313 -16.16 -14.33 9.05
N ALA A 314 -15.43 -13.87 8.07
CA ALA A 314 -14.42 -12.80 8.20
C ALA A 314 -14.94 -11.50 8.85
N PRO A 315 -16.16 -10.96 8.56
CA PRO A 315 -16.60 -9.70 9.17
C PRO A 315 -16.64 -9.70 10.70
N ARG A 316 -16.88 -10.87 11.33
CA ARG A 316 -16.91 -10.98 12.80
C ARG A 316 -15.55 -10.73 13.42
N LEU A 317 -14.51 -11.36 12.88
CA LEU A 317 -13.14 -11.15 13.32
C LEU A 317 -12.70 -9.71 13.02
N CYS A 318 -13.03 -9.18 11.83
CA CYS A 318 -12.69 -7.82 11.44
C CYS A 318 -13.26 -6.77 12.41
N ALA A 319 -14.51 -6.94 12.87
CA ALA A 319 -15.12 -6.04 13.87
C ALA A 319 -14.31 -6.02 15.18
N ILE A 320 -13.92 -7.20 15.67
CA ILE A 320 -13.12 -7.33 16.89
C ILE A 320 -11.74 -6.67 16.70
N LEU A 321 -11.08 -6.93 15.59
CA LEU A 321 -9.75 -6.37 15.30
C LEU A 321 -9.79 -4.85 15.16
N MET A 322 -10.83 -4.27 14.55
CA MET A 322 -11.01 -2.82 14.45
C MET A 322 -11.24 -2.18 15.84
N LEU A 323 -11.95 -2.86 16.74
CA LEU A 323 -12.10 -2.40 18.13
C LEU A 323 -10.74 -2.35 18.84
N PHE A 324 -9.96 -3.44 18.76
CA PHE A 324 -8.61 -3.46 19.35
C PHE A 324 -7.68 -2.43 18.72
N THR A 325 -7.79 -2.19 17.41
CA THR A 325 -7.06 -1.09 16.76
C THR A 325 -7.38 0.25 17.41
N ALA A 326 -8.67 0.55 17.65
CA ALA A 326 -9.08 1.78 18.32
C ALA A 326 -8.51 1.87 19.75
N VAL A 327 -8.56 0.78 20.52
CA VAL A 327 -8.02 0.71 21.89
C VAL A 327 -6.52 0.98 21.89
N PHE A 328 -5.75 0.37 21.00
CA PHE A 328 -4.30 0.59 20.92
C PHE A 328 -3.94 2.00 20.45
N LEU A 329 -4.73 2.63 19.58
CA LEU A 329 -4.55 4.03 19.19
C LEU A 329 -4.82 4.99 20.36
N VAL A 330 -5.85 4.74 21.16
CA VAL A 330 -6.11 5.52 22.37
C VAL A 330 -4.97 5.31 23.39
N LEU A 331 -4.50 4.07 23.57
CA LEU A 331 -3.38 3.75 24.44
C LEU A 331 -2.09 4.47 23.99
N PHE A 332 -1.83 4.53 22.67
CA PHE A 332 -0.71 5.30 22.11
C PHE A 332 -0.76 6.77 22.54
N CYS A 333 -1.93 7.40 22.56
CA CYS A 333 -2.08 8.77 23.04
C CYS A 333 -1.87 8.89 24.55
N ALA A 334 -2.51 8.00 25.32
CA ALA A 334 -2.60 8.10 26.78
C ALA A 334 -1.26 7.83 27.49
N VAL A 335 -0.37 7.06 26.88
CA VAL A 335 0.88 6.61 27.51
C VAL A 335 2.04 7.51 27.10
N SER A 336 2.80 7.99 28.08
CA SER A 336 4.00 8.81 27.88
C SER A 336 5.28 7.98 27.67
N SER A 337 5.32 6.72 28.13
CA SER A 337 6.49 5.86 27.96
C SER A 337 6.75 5.55 26.48
N PRO A 338 7.97 5.81 25.96
CA PRO A 338 8.32 5.50 24.56
C PRO A 338 8.11 4.03 24.20
N VAL A 339 8.47 3.10 25.10
CA VAL A 339 8.34 1.66 24.87
C VAL A 339 6.88 1.25 24.78
N LEU A 340 6.03 1.72 25.70
CA LEU A 340 4.61 1.35 25.70
C LEU A 340 3.86 2.02 24.54
N SER A 341 4.17 3.26 24.20
CA SER A 341 3.55 3.94 23.05
C SER A 341 3.93 3.29 21.72
N SER A 342 5.21 2.96 21.52
CA SER A 342 5.63 2.24 20.32
C SER A 342 4.99 0.85 20.24
N SER A 343 4.94 0.10 21.34
CA SER A 343 4.28 -1.21 21.40
C SER A 343 2.79 -1.10 21.07
N ALA A 344 2.10 -0.09 21.57
CA ALA A 344 0.69 0.14 21.26
C ALA A 344 0.49 0.40 19.76
N LEU A 345 1.35 1.22 19.13
CA LEU A 345 1.25 1.49 17.68
C LEU A 345 1.54 0.25 16.86
N ILE A 346 2.56 -0.55 17.21
CA ILE A 346 2.91 -1.81 16.56
C ILE A 346 1.74 -2.81 16.66
N LEU A 347 1.12 -2.94 17.84
CA LEU A 347 -0.05 -3.78 18.04
C LEU A 347 -1.27 -3.28 17.25
N ALA A 348 -1.47 -1.98 17.15
CA ALA A 348 -2.49 -1.40 16.25
C ALA A 348 -2.27 -1.85 14.80
N GLY A 349 -1.03 -1.86 14.33
CA GLY A 349 -0.68 -2.40 12.99
C GLY A 349 -1.01 -3.88 12.85
N PHE A 350 -0.61 -4.69 13.83
CA PHE A 350 -0.92 -6.11 13.84
C PHE A 350 -2.42 -6.38 13.73
N MET A 351 -3.27 -5.61 14.45
CA MET A 351 -4.73 -5.74 14.40
C MET A 351 -5.33 -5.22 13.09
N LEU A 352 -4.80 -4.15 12.52
CA LEU A 352 -5.38 -3.44 11.37
C LEU A 352 -5.23 -4.19 10.04
N TYR A 353 -4.12 -4.92 9.85
CA TYR A 353 -3.83 -5.61 8.59
C TYR A 353 -4.68 -6.87 8.36
N GLY A 354 -5.24 -7.46 9.44
CA GLY A 354 -6.20 -8.54 9.35
C GLY A 354 -7.45 -8.13 8.56
N PRO A 355 -8.21 -7.12 9.01
CA PRO A 355 -9.33 -6.55 8.27
C PRO A 355 -8.98 -6.15 6.84
N GLN A 356 -7.78 -5.57 6.61
CA GLN A 356 -7.35 -5.19 5.27
C GLN A 356 -7.30 -6.38 4.31
N ALA A 357 -6.75 -7.51 4.74
CA ALA A 357 -6.68 -8.72 3.91
C ALA A 357 -8.05 -9.39 3.74
N LEU A 358 -8.82 -9.50 4.83
CA LEU A 358 -10.08 -10.22 4.87
C LEU A 358 -11.22 -9.50 4.13
N THR A 359 -11.14 -8.18 3.94
CA THR A 359 -12.14 -7.43 3.17
C THR A 359 -12.18 -7.89 1.71
N GLY A 360 -11.01 -8.15 1.11
CA GLY A 360 -10.93 -8.71 -0.24
C GLY A 360 -11.54 -10.11 -0.34
N VAL A 361 -11.28 -10.97 0.64
CA VAL A 361 -11.89 -12.32 0.73
C VAL A 361 -13.41 -12.22 0.87
N SER A 362 -13.90 -11.31 1.70
CA SER A 362 -15.33 -11.07 1.88
C SER A 362 -16.01 -10.60 0.58
N ALA A 363 -15.36 -9.74 -0.19
CA ALA A 363 -15.87 -9.29 -1.49
C ALA A 363 -15.95 -10.45 -2.51
N THR A 364 -14.95 -11.33 -2.50
CA THR A 364 -14.94 -12.55 -3.32
C THR A 364 -16.13 -13.46 -2.98
N ASN A 365 -16.43 -13.61 -1.71
CA ASN A 365 -17.55 -14.46 -1.24
C ASN A 365 -18.94 -13.87 -1.57
N LEU A 366 -19.04 -12.54 -1.73
CA LEU A 366 -20.31 -11.85 -2.07
C LEU A 366 -20.58 -11.75 -3.57
N SER A 367 -19.55 -11.92 -4.39
CA SER A 367 -19.66 -11.77 -5.85
C SER A 367 -19.64 -13.14 -6.55
N SER A 368 -20.19 -13.22 -7.75
CA SER A 368 -20.02 -14.40 -8.62
C SER A 368 -18.55 -14.49 -9.05
N LYS A 369 -18.07 -15.69 -9.41
CA LYS A 369 -16.68 -15.93 -9.84
C LYS A 369 -16.27 -15.00 -11.00
N SER A 370 -17.19 -14.69 -11.90
CA SER A 370 -16.96 -13.79 -13.05
C SER A 370 -16.86 -12.31 -12.66
N LEU A 371 -17.44 -11.90 -11.53
CA LEU A 371 -17.51 -10.50 -11.09
C LEU A 371 -16.60 -10.17 -9.90
N THR A 372 -15.83 -11.15 -9.41
CA THR A 372 -14.92 -10.97 -8.27
C THR A 372 -13.94 -9.80 -8.48
N GLY A 373 -13.37 -9.69 -9.68
CA GLY A 373 -12.46 -8.59 -10.03
C GLY A 373 -13.14 -7.23 -9.97
N THR A 374 -14.37 -7.13 -10.49
CA THR A 374 -15.18 -5.90 -10.44
C THR A 374 -15.52 -5.51 -9.01
N ALA A 375 -15.93 -6.46 -8.16
CA ALA A 375 -16.24 -6.22 -6.76
C ALA A 375 -15.01 -5.74 -5.98
N ILE A 376 -13.86 -6.40 -6.13
CA ILE A 376 -12.59 -5.99 -5.51
C ILE A 376 -12.14 -4.61 -6.03
N GLY A 377 -12.26 -4.35 -7.33
CA GLY A 377 -11.98 -3.05 -7.93
C GLY A 377 -12.84 -1.95 -7.33
N PHE A 378 -14.14 -2.19 -7.21
CA PHE A 378 -15.09 -1.24 -6.65
C PHE A 378 -14.78 -0.90 -5.19
N ILE A 379 -14.59 -1.89 -4.32
CA ILE A 379 -14.23 -1.62 -2.91
C ILE A 379 -12.87 -0.93 -2.79
N SER A 380 -11.96 -1.13 -3.75
CA SER A 380 -10.65 -0.47 -3.75
C SER A 380 -10.73 1.03 -4.02
N LEU A 381 -11.77 1.51 -4.72
CA LEU A 381 -11.99 2.96 -4.90
C LEU A 381 -12.20 3.65 -3.54
N PHE A 382 -12.96 3.03 -2.65
CA PHE A 382 -13.15 3.53 -1.29
C PHE A 382 -11.84 3.61 -0.51
N SER A 383 -10.91 2.65 -0.72
CA SER A 383 -9.57 2.72 -0.12
C SER A 383 -8.81 3.97 -0.53
N TYR A 384 -8.80 4.29 -1.83
CA TYR A 384 -8.04 5.46 -2.31
C TYR A 384 -8.67 6.77 -1.86
N ILE A 385 -10.00 6.84 -1.80
CA ILE A 385 -10.70 7.98 -1.22
C ILE A 385 -10.35 8.09 0.28
N GLY A 386 -10.34 6.97 1.02
CA GLY A 386 -9.97 6.93 2.43
C GLY A 386 -8.55 7.44 2.67
N VAL A 387 -7.57 6.94 1.91
CA VAL A 387 -6.17 7.39 1.96
C VAL A 387 -6.05 8.90 1.68
N SER A 388 -6.73 9.37 0.64
CA SER A 388 -6.66 10.78 0.23
C SER A 388 -7.25 11.71 1.27
N VAL A 389 -8.49 11.44 1.70
CA VAL A 389 -9.20 12.27 2.68
C VAL A 389 -8.47 12.29 4.02
N SER A 390 -8.02 11.12 4.50
CA SER A 390 -7.34 11.01 5.79
C SER A 390 -5.98 11.70 5.80
N GLY A 391 -5.23 11.66 4.70
CA GLY A 391 -3.95 12.33 4.57
C GLY A 391 -4.06 13.85 4.74
N LYS A 392 -5.05 14.47 4.07
CA LYS A 392 -5.33 15.91 4.21
C LYS A 392 -5.90 16.25 5.58
N MET A 393 -6.88 15.48 6.04
CA MET A 393 -7.53 15.69 7.32
C MET A 393 -6.52 15.66 8.47
N CYS A 394 -5.63 14.67 8.49
CA CYS A 394 -4.61 14.52 9.52
C CYS A 394 -3.67 15.73 9.57
N GLY A 395 -3.11 16.16 8.43
CA GLY A 395 -2.24 17.34 8.36
C GLY A 395 -2.93 18.63 8.81
N SER A 396 -4.19 18.85 8.37
CA SER A 396 -4.98 20.02 8.77
C SER A 396 -5.32 20.00 10.27
N LEU A 397 -5.71 18.87 10.82
CA LEU A 397 -6.02 18.73 12.24
C LEU A 397 -4.77 18.90 13.10
N ALA A 398 -3.63 18.33 12.72
CA ALA A 398 -2.37 18.50 13.45
C ALA A 398 -1.94 19.98 13.48
N GLN A 399 -2.09 20.69 12.36
CA GLN A 399 -1.77 22.10 12.27
C GLN A 399 -2.74 22.98 13.10
N SER A 400 -4.06 22.75 13.00
CA SER A 400 -5.07 23.57 13.66
C SER A 400 -5.12 23.35 15.18
N SER A 401 -4.86 22.11 15.65
CA SER A 401 -4.85 21.79 17.09
C SER A 401 -3.50 22.02 17.76
N GLY A 402 -2.45 22.31 17.00
CA GLY A 402 -1.09 22.46 17.49
C GLY A 402 -0.51 21.17 18.09
N GLY A 403 -1.06 19.99 17.72
CA GLY A 403 -0.61 18.72 18.26
C GLY A 403 -1.21 17.50 17.57
N TRP A 404 -0.81 16.30 18.05
CA TRP A 404 -1.15 15.02 17.41
C TRP A 404 -2.28 14.26 18.10
N SER A 405 -2.74 14.72 19.26
CA SER A 405 -3.79 14.01 20.03
C SER A 405 -5.10 13.96 19.23
N LEU A 406 -5.52 15.07 18.63
CA LEU A 406 -6.76 15.14 17.86
C LEU A 406 -6.71 14.24 16.61
N PRO A 407 -5.67 14.27 15.76
CA PRO A 407 -5.50 13.29 14.68
C PRO A 407 -5.61 11.83 15.13
N VAL A 408 -4.96 11.45 16.24
CA VAL A 408 -4.97 10.06 16.69
C VAL A 408 -6.34 9.67 17.25
N TYR A 409 -7.03 10.53 18.00
CA TYR A 409 -8.41 10.26 18.41
C TYR A 409 -9.36 10.13 17.21
N THR A 410 -9.14 10.92 16.16
CA THR A 410 -9.92 10.79 14.91
C THR A 410 -9.68 9.42 14.27
N MET A 411 -8.43 8.90 14.27
CA MET A 411 -8.14 7.54 13.82
C MET A 411 -8.86 6.48 14.65
N ALA A 412 -8.87 6.64 15.98
CA ALA A 412 -9.55 5.72 16.90
C ALA A 412 -11.06 5.71 16.63
N VAL A 413 -11.68 6.89 16.48
CA VAL A 413 -13.10 7.02 16.09
C VAL A 413 -13.37 6.39 14.74
N THR A 414 -12.51 6.62 13.75
CA THR A 414 -12.62 6.00 12.42
C THR A 414 -12.56 4.47 12.51
N SER A 415 -11.72 3.93 13.40
CA SER A 415 -11.65 2.48 13.66
C SER A 415 -12.94 1.96 14.29
N VAL A 416 -13.54 2.69 15.23
CA VAL A 416 -14.83 2.33 15.84
C VAL A 416 -15.96 2.39 14.80
N VAL A 417 -15.97 3.38 13.92
CA VAL A 417 -16.91 3.45 12.79
C VAL A 417 -16.73 2.26 11.85
N GLY A 418 -15.48 1.89 11.55
CA GLY A 418 -15.18 0.69 10.78
C GLY A 418 -15.67 -0.59 11.45
N MET A 419 -15.50 -0.72 12.78
CA MET A 419 -16.09 -1.80 13.56
C MET A 419 -17.61 -1.85 13.38
N ALA A 420 -18.29 -0.71 13.51
CA ALA A 420 -19.75 -0.63 13.34
C ALA A 420 -20.19 -1.10 11.94
N PHE A 421 -19.47 -0.71 10.89
CA PHE A 421 -19.73 -1.21 9.53
C PHE A 421 -19.54 -2.72 9.43
N PHE A 422 -18.52 -3.32 10.03
CA PHE A 422 -18.37 -4.78 10.06
C PHE A 422 -19.47 -5.48 10.87
N VAL A 423 -19.99 -4.86 11.92
CA VAL A 423 -21.11 -5.40 12.71
C VAL A 423 -22.39 -5.48 11.86
N THR A 424 -22.64 -4.57 10.92
CA THR A 424 -23.78 -4.71 9.99
C THR A 424 -23.66 -5.95 9.11
N LEU A 425 -22.43 -6.40 8.84
CA LEU A 425 -22.11 -7.58 8.05
C LEU A 425 -21.96 -8.86 8.90
N TRP A 426 -22.28 -8.81 10.20
CA TRP A 426 -22.08 -9.92 11.17
C TRP A 426 -22.74 -11.24 10.76
N ARG A 427 -23.89 -11.14 10.10
CA ARG A 427 -24.71 -12.30 9.66
C ARG A 427 -24.36 -12.78 8.25
N MET A 428 -23.37 -12.16 7.63
CA MET A 428 -22.95 -12.54 6.28
C MET A 428 -22.51 -14.01 6.23
N PRO A 429 -22.93 -14.79 5.22
CA PRO A 429 -22.56 -16.19 5.08
C PRO A 429 -21.04 -16.36 4.92
N ALA A 430 -20.50 -17.47 5.41
CA ALA A 430 -19.07 -17.78 5.44
C ALA A 430 -18.47 -17.98 4.04
N SER A 431 -19.18 -18.66 3.19
CA SER A 431 -18.93 -18.83 1.75
C SER A 431 -20.24 -19.28 1.11
N ARG A 432 -20.41 -19.10 -0.19
CA ARG A 432 -21.36 -19.93 -0.92
C ARG A 432 -20.83 -21.37 -0.84
N SER A 433 -21.42 -22.18 0.04
CA SER A 433 -21.22 -23.62 0.02
C SER A 433 -21.57 -24.12 -1.37
N GLY A 434 -20.60 -24.67 -2.04
CA GLY A 434 -20.60 -25.39 -3.30
C GLY A 434 -21.89 -25.38 -4.14
N ASP A 435 -21.80 -24.74 -5.30
CA ASP A 435 -22.36 -25.24 -6.56
C ASP A 435 -21.23 -25.32 -7.57
#